data_0f4d3942dc5eb72d13a0a8a8de29d9d9
#
_entry.id   0f4d3942dc5eb72d13a0a8a8de29d9d9
#
_cell.length_a   1.000
_cell.length_b   1.000
_cell.length_c   1.000
_cell.angle_alpha   90.00
_cell.angle_beta   90.00
_cell.angle_gamma   90.00
#
_symmetry.space_group_name_H-M   'P 1'
#
loop_
_entity.id
_entity.type
_entity.pdbx_description
1 polymer ?
#
loop_
_entity_poly.entity_id
_entity_poly.type
_entity_poly.pdbx_seq_one_letter_code
_entity_poly.pdbx_strand_id
1 'polypeptide(L)'
;MENREIKYPIWANEEKTKIKCQFHYENGEKLEASVMDTEEGNPDWAELMETFGVEGIDASHEIYLEERKKAAELHEAQKKEKAETDKASILFAAKLEAFEIDEVKASKDRTLKSRIRKASSLMEISAFTSLLIMKELDTNEKDKKAK
;
A
#
# COMPACT_ATOMS: atom_id res chain seq x y z
N MET A 1 -33.01 5.98 31.23
CA MET A 1 -31.91 5.45 30.38
C MET A 1 -32.18 5.91 28.96
N GLU A 2 -31.22 6.54 28.32
CA GLU A 2 -31.37 6.88 26.93
C GLU A 2 -31.39 5.57 26.12
N ASN A 3 -32.39 5.44 25.24
CA ASN A 3 -32.47 4.31 24.34
C ASN A 3 -31.24 4.33 23.43
N ARG A 4 -30.36 3.34 23.60
CA ARG A 4 -29.17 3.16 22.79
C ARG A 4 -29.05 1.71 22.37
N GLU A 5 -28.48 1.48 21.22
CA GLU A 5 -28.16 0.15 20.70
C GLU A 5 -26.66 -0.06 20.82
N ILE A 6 -26.25 -1.19 21.36
CA ILE A 6 -24.83 -1.56 21.46
C ILE A 6 -24.45 -2.38 20.25
N LYS A 7 -23.38 -1.96 19.54
CA LYS A 7 -22.88 -2.65 18.34
C LYS A 7 -21.39 -2.96 18.44
N TYR A 8 -21.04 -4.02 17.77
CA TYR A 8 -19.64 -4.45 17.58
C TYR A 8 -18.84 -4.61 18.88
N PRO A 9 -19.34 -5.35 19.87
CA PRO A 9 -18.58 -5.60 21.07
C PRO A 9 -17.40 -6.52 20.77
N ILE A 10 -16.20 -6.10 21.14
CA ILE A 10 -14.96 -6.86 20.97
C ILE A 10 -14.11 -6.76 22.24
N TRP A 11 -13.33 -7.79 22.51
CA TRP A 11 -12.36 -7.72 23.59
C TRP A 11 -11.24 -6.72 23.26
N ALA A 12 -10.95 -5.84 24.20
CA ALA A 12 -9.88 -4.85 24.08
C ALA A 12 -8.55 -5.36 24.67
N ASN A 13 -8.58 -6.44 25.44
CA ASN A 13 -7.41 -7.09 26.03
C ASN A 13 -7.58 -8.62 26.06
N GLU A 14 -6.47 -9.34 26.17
CA GLU A 14 -6.45 -10.80 26.22
C GLU A 14 -7.10 -11.37 27.49
N GLU A 15 -7.07 -10.63 28.60
CA GLU A 15 -7.63 -11.01 29.88
C GLU A 15 -9.16 -10.93 29.91
N LYS A 16 -9.80 -10.42 28.86
CA LYS A 16 -11.25 -10.27 28.71
C LYS A 16 -11.90 -9.44 29.85
N THR A 17 -11.18 -8.45 30.37
CA THR A 17 -11.64 -7.51 31.38
C THR A 17 -12.03 -6.14 30.80
N LYS A 18 -11.87 -5.96 29.51
CA LYS A 18 -12.16 -4.71 28.81
C LYS A 18 -12.79 -4.99 27.45
N ILE A 19 -13.92 -4.33 27.19
CA ILE A 19 -14.66 -4.43 25.93
C ILE A 19 -14.62 -3.08 25.22
N LYS A 20 -14.36 -3.10 23.92
CA LYS A 20 -14.65 -1.97 23.02
C LYS A 20 -15.96 -2.22 22.32
N CYS A 21 -16.81 -1.22 22.25
CA CYS A 21 -18.09 -1.27 21.55
C CYS A 21 -18.46 0.11 21.00
N GLN A 22 -19.53 0.16 20.22
CA GLN A 22 -20.15 1.40 19.78
C GLN A 22 -21.56 1.50 20.37
N PHE A 23 -21.86 2.63 20.98
CA PHE A 23 -23.21 3.02 21.37
C PHE A 23 -23.84 3.85 20.27
N HIS A 24 -24.96 3.39 19.73
CA HIS A 24 -25.73 4.09 18.72
C HIS A 24 -26.99 4.64 19.40
N TYR A 25 -27.13 5.97 19.44
CA TYR A 25 -28.25 6.65 20.03
C TYR A 25 -29.36 6.93 19.01
N GLU A 26 -30.59 7.07 19.47
CA GLU A 26 -31.76 7.36 18.60
C GLU A 26 -31.62 8.68 17.82
N ASN A 27 -30.86 9.64 18.35
CA ASN A 27 -30.55 10.91 17.68
C ASN A 27 -29.54 10.80 16.52
N GLY A 28 -29.04 9.57 16.24
CA GLY A 28 -28.06 9.28 15.20
C GLY A 28 -26.60 9.43 15.66
N GLU A 29 -26.36 9.84 16.90
CA GLU A 29 -25.00 9.88 17.45
C GLU A 29 -24.43 8.47 17.63
N LYS A 30 -23.12 8.36 17.39
CA LYS A 30 -22.35 7.12 17.60
C LYS A 30 -21.18 7.45 18.51
N LEU A 31 -21.05 6.71 19.58
CA LEU A 31 -19.96 6.87 20.53
C LEU A 31 -19.16 5.57 20.62
N GLU A 32 -17.86 5.64 20.36
CA GLU A 32 -16.95 4.54 20.65
C GLU A 32 -16.61 4.55 22.14
N ALA A 33 -16.80 3.44 22.80
CA ALA A 33 -16.56 3.29 24.22
C ALA A 33 -15.65 2.12 24.52
N SER A 34 -14.90 2.27 25.60
CA SER A 34 -14.15 1.21 26.25
C SER A 34 -14.73 0.97 27.62
N VAL A 35 -15.38 -0.15 27.80
CA VAL A 35 -16.07 -0.54 29.03
C VAL A 35 -15.20 -1.55 29.78
N MET A 36 -14.97 -1.31 31.06
CA MET A 36 -14.16 -2.17 31.90
C MET A 36 -15.03 -2.78 33.02
N ASP A 37 -14.74 -4.02 33.39
CA ASP A 37 -15.23 -4.60 34.61
C ASP A 37 -14.53 -3.90 35.77
N THR A 38 -15.33 -3.50 36.80
CA THR A 38 -14.81 -2.82 37.97
C THR A 38 -15.34 -3.47 39.24
N GLU A 39 -14.57 -3.44 40.34
CA GLU A 39 -14.98 -4.00 41.61
C GLU A 39 -16.28 -3.38 42.16
N GLU A 40 -16.56 -2.12 41.86
CA GLU A 40 -17.76 -1.39 42.23
C GLU A 40 -18.96 -1.71 41.32
N GLY A 41 -18.73 -2.44 40.24
CA GLY A 41 -19.72 -2.71 39.20
C GLY A 41 -19.82 -1.56 38.18
N ASN A 42 -19.95 -1.92 36.90
CA ASN A 42 -20.13 -0.98 35.79
C ASN A 42 -21.46 -1.32 35.08
N PRO A 43 -22.45 -0.39 35.05
CA PRO A 43 -23.73 -0.65 34.42
C PRO A 43 -23.61 -1.01 32.93
N ASP A 44 -22.68 -0.39 32.21
CA ASP A 44 -22.45 -0.68 30.80
C ASP A 44 -21.83 -2.06 30.58
N TRP A 45 -20.99 -2.50 31.52
CA TRP A 45 -20.47 -3.88 31.53
C TRP A 45 -21.57 -4.89 31.75
N ALA A 46 -22.45 -4.64 32.76
CA ALA A 46 -23.57 -5.52 33.05
C ALA A 46 -24.53 -5.63 31.86
N GLU A 47 -24.84 -4.51 31.20
CA GLU A 47 -25.69 -4.48 30.00
C GLU A 47 -25.05 -5.26 28.83
N LEU A 48 -23.75 -5.12 28.60
CA LEU A 48 -23.00 -5.88 27.61
C LEU A 48 -23.02 -7.37 27.86
N MET A 49 -22.82 -7.78 29.13
CA MET A 49 -22.85 -9.18 29.53
C MET A 49 -24.26 -9.79 29.45
N GLU A 50 -25.30 -9.03 29.80
CA GLU A 50 -26.69 -9.47 29.67
C GLU A 50 -27.09 -9.61 28.20
N THR A 51 -26.66 -8.68 27.35
CA THR A 51 -27.07 -8.62 25.91
C THR A 51 -26.32 -9.65 25.07
N PHE A 52 -25.01 -9.79 25.24
CA PHE A 52 -24.16 -10.60 24.38
C PHE A 52 -23.56 -11.82 25.08
N GLY A 53 -23.29 -11.72 26.37
CA GLY A 53 -22.49 -12.72 27.08
C GLY A 53 -21.05 -12.83 26.57
N VAL A 54 -20.26 -13.65 27.24
CA VAL A 54 -18.87 -13.91 26.83
C VAL A 54 -18.80 -14.53 25.45
N GLU A 55 -19.66 -15.51 25.16
CA GLU A 55 -19.68 -16.23 23.89
C GLU A 55 -20.05 -15.30 22.69
N GLY A 56 -21.01 -14.39 22.88
CA GLY A 56 -21.40 -13.43 21.86
C GLY A 56 -20.30 -12.42 21.55
N ILE A 57 -19.55 -11.99 22.58
CA ILE A 57 -18.40 -11.09 22.41
C ILE A 57 -17.22 -11.84 21.77
N ASP A 58 -16.97 -13.10 22.12
CA ASP A 58 -15.96 -13.94 21.49
C ASP A 58 -16.25 -14.09 19.99
N ALA A 59 -17.48 -14.41 19.60
CA ALA A 59 -17.88 -14.54 18.21
C ALA A 59 -17.71 -13.23 17.42
N SER A 60 -18.11 -12.10 18.00
CA SER A 60 -17.93 -10.77 17.41
C SER A 60 -16.45 -10.41 17.27
N HIS A 61 -15.64 -10.78 18.23
CA HIS A 61 -14.19 -10.55 18.21
C HIS A 61 -13.48 -11.38 17.12
N GLU A 62 -13.88 -12.64 16.92
CA GLU A 62 -13.34 -13.47 15.84
C GLU A 62 -13.64 -12.88 14.46
N ILE A 63 -14.88 -12.44 14.24
CA ILE A 63 -15.26 -11.75 12.99
C ILE A 63 -14.40 -10.51 12.76
N TYR A 64 -14.21 -9.70 13.79
CA TYR A 64 -13.35 -8.52 13.73
C TYR A 64 -11.91 -8.85 13.37
N LEU A 65 -11.34 -9.90 13.95
CA LEU A 65 -9.97 -10.34 13.64
C LEU A 65 -9.83 -10.83 12.21
N GLU A 66 -10.82 -11.57 11.70
CA GLU A 66 -10.84 -12.01 10.30
C GLU A 66 -10.94 -10.85 9.32
N GLU A 67 -11.83 -9.89 9.58
CA GLU A 67 -11.97 -8.70 8.75
C GLU A 67 -10.70 -7.86 8.75
N ARG A 68 -10.08 -7.70 9.89
CA ARG A 68 -8.81 -6.98 10.03
C ARG A 68 -7.67 -7.67 9.27
N LYS A 69 -7.62 -9.01 9.31
CA LYS A 69 -6.65 -9.79 8.55
C LYS A 69 -6.84 -9.61 7.04
N LYS A 70 -8.08 -9.73 6.55
CA LYS A 70 -8.42 -9.51 5.14
C LYS A 70 -8.09 -8.10 4.68
N ALA A 71 -8.38 -7.09 5.50
CA ALA A 71 -8.05 -5.70 5.20
C ALA A 71 -6.53 -5.47 5.13
N ALA A 72 -5.75 -6.10 6.02
CA ALA A 72 -4.29 -6.01 6.00
C ALA A 72 -3.69 -6.68 4.75
N GLU A 73 -4.19 -7.87 4.37
CA GLU A 73 -3.78 -8.59 3.16
C GLU A 73 -4.08 -7.78 1.89
N LEU A 74 -5.27 -7.19 1.81
CA LEU A 74 -5.66 -6.31 0.70
C LEU A 74 -4.77 -5.07 0.59
N HIS A 75 -4.50 -4.42 1.72
CA HIS A 75 -3.62 -3.25 1.77
C HIS A 75 -2.20 -3.59 1.33
N GLU A 76 -1.67 -4.75 1.74
CA GLU A 76 -0.35 -5.19 1.33
C GLU A 76 -0.30 -5.54 -0.17
N ALA A 77 -1.34 -6.17 -0.71
CA ALA A 77 -1.47 -6.44 -2.14
C ALA A 77 -1.51 -5.14 -2.95
N GLN A 78 -2.31 -4.15 -2.53
CA GLN A 78 -2.37 -2.84 -3.17
C GLN A 78 -1.04 -2.09 -3.12
N LYS A 79 -0.30 -2.20 -2.00
CA LYS A 79 1.02 -1.59 -1.86
C LYS A 79 2.04 -2.21 -2.81
N LYS A 80 2.01 -3.53 -3.01
CA LYS A 80 2.86 -4.23 -3.97
C LYS A 80 2.54 -3.82 -5.40
N GLU A 81 1.27 -3.82 -5.77
CA GLU A 81 0.81 -3.42 -7.10
C GLU A 81 1.22 -1.98 -7.43
N LYS A 82 1.04 -1.06 -6.47
CA LYS A 82 1.47 0.33 -6.62
C LYS A 82 2.99 0.43 -6.81
N ALA A 83 3.78 -0.31 -6.03
CA ALA A 83 5.23 -0.30 -6.15
C ALA A 83 5.71 -0.83 -7.51
N GLU A 84 5.04 -1.86 -8.07
CA GLU A 84 5.34 -2.38 -9.42
C GLU A 84 4.98 -1.37 -10.51
N THR A 85 3.83 -0.72 -10.39
CA THR A 85 3.39 0.33 -11.31
C THR A 85 4.33 1.54 -11.29
N ASP A 86 4.74 1.99 -10.11
CA ASP A 86 5.70 3.08 -9.94
C ASP A 86 7.06 2.73 -10.58
N LYS A 87 7.54 1.50 -10.40
CA LYS A 87 8.76 0.99 -11.05
C LYS A 87 8.68 1.02 -12.57
N ALA A 88 7.56 0.54 -13.12
CA ALA A 88 7.32 0.55 -14.56
C ALA A 88 7.27 1.97 -15.12
N SER A 89 6.65 2.90 -14.41
CA SER A 89 6.57 4.33 -14.77
C SER A 89 7.95 4.99 -14.79
N ILE A 90 8.78 4.72 -13.78
CA ILE A 90 10.15 5.23 -13.69
C ILE A 90 11.01 4.70 -14.86
N LEU A 91 10.92 3.40 -15.15
CA LEU A 91 11.63 2.81 -16.29
C LEU A 91 11.19 3.40 -17.62
N PHE A 92 9.90 3.61 -17.81
CA PHE A 92 9.36 4.21 -19.02
C PHE A 92 9.86 5.64 -19.21
N ALA A 93 9.82 6.46 -18.14
CA ALA A 93 10.33 7.83 -18.16
C ALA A 93 11.83 7.87 -18.50
N ALA A 94 12.63 7.02 -17.88
CA ALA A 94 14.07 6.94 -18.15
C ALA A 94 14.38 6.53 -19.61
N LYS A 95 13.57 5.64 -20.19
CA LYS A 95 13.69 5.28 -21.61
C LYS A 95 13.37 6.47 -22.53
N LEU A 96 12.31 7.22 -22.23
CA LEU A 96 11.98 8.43 -22.98
C LEU A 96 13.10 9.46 -22.90
N GLU A 97 13.62 9.73 -21.70
CA GLU A 97 14.74 10.65 -21.49
C GLU A 97 15.98 10.23 -22.29
N ALA A 98 16.32 8.94 -22.30
CA ALA A 98 17.44 8.42 -23.06
C ALA A 98 17.28 8.70 -24.58
N PHE A 99 16.06 8.60 -25.13
CA PHE A 99 15.77 8.90 -26.52
C PHE A 99 15.68 10.41 -26.84
N GLU A 100 15.62 11.28 -25.83
CA GLU A 100 15.71 12.73 -26.01
C GLU A 100 17.15 13.24 -26.16
N ILE A 101 18.17 12.44 -25.85
CA ILE A 101 19.58 12.77 -26.00
C ILE A 101 19.91 12.86 -27.52
N ASP A 102 20.56 13.93 -27.93
CA ASP A 102 20.82 14.23 -29.37
C ASP A 102 21.65 13.13 -30.05
N GLU A 103 22.67 12.60 -29.39
CA GLU A 103 23.48 11.51 -29.89
C GLU A 103 22.67 10.23 -30.11
N VAL A 104 21.72 9.95 -29.20
CA VAL A 104 20.81 8.81 -29.31
C VAL A 104 19.81 9.01 -30.43
N LYS A 105 19.27 10.22 -30.61
CA LYS A 105 18.39 10.57 -31.73
C LYS A 105 19.09 10.38 -33.06
N ALA A 106 20.30 10.90 -33.18
CA ALA A 106 21.09 10.89 -34.40
C ALA A 106 21.62 9.49 -34.75
N SER A 107 21.80 8.61 -33.78
CA SER A 107 22.38 7.30 -33.99
C SER A 107 21.56 6.41 -34.92
N LYS A 108 22.25 5.72 -35.81
CA LYS A 108 21.68 4.66 -36.67
C LYS A 108 21.81 3.25 -36.08
N ASP A 109 22.38 3.11 -34.88
CA ASP A 109 22.57 1.83 -34.22
C ASP A 109 21.21 1.30 -33.68
N ARG A 110 20.54 0.53 -34.52
CA ARG A 110 19.25 -0.08 -34.19
C ARG A 110 19.36 -1.10 -33.08
N THR A 111 20.51 -1.75 -32.93
CA THR A 111 20.73 -2.80 -31.93
C THR A 111 20.77 -2.19 -30.53
N LEU A 112 21.59 -1.14 -30.32
CA LEU A 112 21.66 -0.46 -29.03
C LEU A 112 20.33 0.26 -28.69
N LYS A 113 19.68 0.89 -29.65
CA LYS A 113 18.34 1.48 -29.46
C LYS A 113 17.31 0.43 -29.05
N SER A 114 17.36 -0.77 -29.63
CA SER A 114 16.47 -1.87 -29.24
C SER A 114 16.76 -2.37 -27.82
N ARG A 115 18.04 -2.43 -27.41
CA ARG A 115 18.42 -2.80 -26.03
C ARG A 115 17.93 -1.80 -25.01
N ILE A 116 18.00 -0.50 -25.29
CA ILE A 116 17.43 0.55 -24.41
C ILE A 116 15.92 0.33 -24.24
N ARG A 117 15.18 0.11 -25.35
CA ARG A 117 13.73 -0.14 -25.27
C ARG A 117 13.36 -1.36 -24.45
N LYS A 118 14.16 -2.42 -24.54
CA LYS A 118 13.93 -3.71 -23.84
C LYS A 118 14.55 -3.77 -22.44
N ALA A 119 15.30 -2.76 -22.04
CA ALA A 119 15.96 -2.72 -20.74
C ALA A 119 14.95 -2.90 -19.59
N SER A 120 15.33 -3.70 -18.62
CA SER A 120 14.52 -4.05 -17.44
C SER A 120 14.93 -3.30 -16.19
N SER A 121 16.00 -2.53 -16.24
CA SER A 121 16.51 -1.73 -15.12
C SER A 121 17.07 -0.39 -15.57
N LEU A 122 17.12 0.58 -14.66
CA LEU A 122 17.76 1.88 -14.87
C LEU A 122 19.25 1.73 -15.22
N MET A 123 19.92 0.75 -14.61
CA MET A 123 21.33 0.46 -14.88
C MET A 123 21.55 0.03 -16.33
N GLU A 124 20.71 -0.85 -16.88
CA GLU A 124 20.77 -1.26 -18.27
C GLU A 124 20.51 -0.09 -19.24
N ILE A 125 19.51 0.74 -18.92
CA ILE A 125 19.22 1.96 -19.72
C ILE A 125 20.45 2.86 -19.76
N SER A 126 21.05 3.17 -18.62
CA SER A 126 22.23 4.00 -18.51
C SER A 126 23.44 3.40 -19.25
N ALA A 127 23.70 2.11 -19.09
CA ALA A 127 24.81 1.42 -19.73
C ALA A 127 24.69 1.44 -21.27
N PHE A 128 23.53 1.06 -21.80
CA PHE A 128 23.32 1.04 -23.26
C PHE A 128 23.29 2.45 -23.87
N THR A 129 22.75 3.42 -23.15
CA THR A 129 22.75 4.83 -23.56
C THR A 129 24.18 5.36 -23.62
N SER A 130 24.99 5.11 -22.59
CA SER A 130 26.40 5.52 -22.56
C SER A 130 27.22 4.88 -23.68
N LEU A 131 27.04 3.58 -23.93
CA LEU A 131 27.71 2.87 -25.02
C LEU A 131 27.35 3.48 -26.39
N LEU A 132 26.08 3.83 -26.58
CA LEU A 132 25.62 4.44 -27.83
C LEU A 132 26.22 5.84 -28.03
N ILE A 133 26.23 6.67 -26.97
CA ILE A 133 26.85 8.03 -27.04
C ILE A 133 28.34 7.93 -27.34
N MET A 134 29.07 7.06 -26.65
CA MET A 134 30.51 6.87 -26.90
C MET A 134 30.78 6.47 -28.36
N LYS A 135 29.99 5.57 -28.91
CA LYS A 135 30.11 5.11 -30.28
C LYS A 135 29.84 6.21 -31.29
N GLU A 136 28.84 7.06 -31.04
CA GLU A 136 28.55 8.20 -31.91
C GLU A 136 29.66 9.27 -31.87
N LEU A 137 30.22 9.55 -30.68
CA LEU A 137 31.33 10.47 -30.51
C LEU A 137 32.57 9.98 -31.25
N ASP A 138 32.93 8.70 -31.17
CA ASP A 138 34.07 8.10 -31.89
C ASP A 138 33.89 8.17 -33.41
N THR A 139 32.67 7.99 -33.90
CA THR A 139 32.37 8.09 -35.32
C THR A 139 32.54 9.53 -35.82
N ASN A 140 32.02 10.50 -35.07
CA ASN A 140 32.11 11.92 -35.40
C ASN A 140 33.58 12.42 -35.40
N GLU A 141 34.44 11.90 -34.52
CA GLU A 141 35.87 12.25 -34.52
C GLU A 141 36.63 11.69 -35.74
N LYS A 142 36.29 10.46 -36.14
CA LYS A 142 36.88 9.84 -37.35
C LYS A 142 36.49 10.58 -38.62
N ASP A 143 35.24 11.01 -38.74
CA ASP A 143 34.76 11.78 -39.89
C ASP A 143 35.39 13.18 -39.97
N LYS A 144 35.72 13.80 -38.83
CA LYS A 144 36.46 15.09 -38.80
C LYS A 144 37.94 14.96 -39.20
N LYS A 145 38.57 13.81 -38.93
CA LYS A 145 39.98 13.55 -39.30
C LYS A 145 40.15 13.11 -40.74
N ALA A 146 39.06 12.68 -41.41
CA ALA A 146 39.05 12.24 -42.80
C ALA A 146 38.82 13.37 -43.83
N LYS A 147 38.55 14.60 -43.34
CA LYS A 147 38.44 15.83 -44.16
C LYS A 147 39.70 16.68 -44.03
#